data_8b73a2671695bab5477caa632999a45a
#
_entry.id   8b73a2671695bab5477caa632999a45a
#
_cell.length_a   1.000
_cell.length_b   1.000
_cell.length_c   1.000
_cell.angle_alpha   90.00
_cell.angle_beta   90.00
_cell.angle_gamma   90.00
#
_symmetry.space_group_name_H-M   'P 1'
#
loop_
_entity.id
_entity.type
_entity.pdbx_description
1 polymer ?
#
loop_
_entity_poly.entity_id
_entity_poly.type
_entity_poly.pdbx_seq_one_letter_code
_entity_poly.pdbx_strand_id
1 'polypeptide(L)' 'MKFKLGDMVKKVSGSEWHGKVVGTYSTELTPEGYAVESHTEKGSVQIYPAKALELWELNNGI' A
#
# COMPACT_ATOMS: atom_id res chain seq x y z
N MET A 1 -13.14 1.59 4.22
CA MET A 1 -11.74 1.21 4.01
C MET A 1 -10.95 2.42 3.53
N LYS A 2 -9.72 2.53 3.99
CA LYS A 2 -8.90 3.69 3.66
C LYS A 2 -8.46 3.69 2.19
N PHE A 3 -8.15 2.50 1.68
CA PHE A 3 -7.71 2.35 0.29
C PHE A 3 -8.54 1.28 -0.39
N LYS A 4 -8.46 1.23 -1.72
CA LYS A 4 -9.16 0.21 -2.49
C LYS A 4 -8.20 -0.40 -3.50
N LEU A 5 -8.59 -1.54 -4.05
CA LEU A 5 -7.76 -2.23 -5.04
C LEU A 5 -7.44 -1.27 -6.17
N GLY A 6 -6.18 -1.27 -6.57
CA GLY A 6 -5.70 -0.42 -7.63
C GLY A 6 -5.14 0.91 -7.18
N ASP A 7 -5.38 1.31 -5.93
CA ASP A 7 -4.82 2.56 -5.44
C ASP A 7 -3.30 2.45 -5.36
N MET A 8 -2.63 3.57 -5.67
CA MET A 8 -1.18 3.64 -5.50
C MET A 8 -0.90 4.20 -4.12
N VAL A 9 -0.05 3.50 -3.38
CA VAL A 9 0.25 3.86 -1.99
C VAL A 9 1.74 3.76 -1.74
N LYS A 10 2.18 4.36 -0.64
CA LYS A 10 3.56 4.26 -0.20
C LYS A 10 3.60 4.19 1.31
N LYS A 11 4.72 3.71 1.85
CA LYS A 11 4.93 3.71 3.29
C LYS A 11 5.08 5.14 3.78
N VAL A 12 4.48 5.43 4.93
CA VAL A 12 4.61 6.77 5.52
C VAL A 12 5.99 6.97 6.12
N SER A 13 6.66 5.88 6.53
CA SER A 13 8.00 6.01 7.08
C SER A 13 8.64 4.63 7.15
N GLY A 14 9.94 4.60 7.41
CA GLY A 14 10.68 3.38 7.67
C GLY A 14 11.17 2.67 6.44
N SER A 15 10.48 2.74 5.35
CA SER A 15 10.82 2.03 4.13
C SER A 15 10.31 2.84 2.96
N GLU A 16 10.88 2.62 1.80
CA GLU A 16 10.42 3.30 0.60
C GLU A 16 9.51 2.43 -0.25
N TRP A 17 8.98 1.37 0.36
CA TRP A 17 8.08 0.48 -0.38
C TRP A 17 6.87 1.26 -0.86
N HIS A 18 6.60 1.15 -2.15
CA HIS A 18 5.44 1.80 -2.73
C HIS A 18 4.98 0.98 -3.92
N GLY A 19 3.70 1.10 -4.23
CA GLY A 19 3.15 0.36 -5.34
C GLY A 19 1.64 0.36 -5.31
N LYS A 20 1.07 -0.69 -5.88
CA LYS A 20 -0.36 -0.78 -6.08
C LYS A 20 -0.98 -1.74 -5.06
N VAL A 21 -2.12 -1.34 -4.52
CA VAL A 21 -2.89 -2.22 -3.65
C VAL A 21 -3.48 -3.33 -4.50
N VAL A 22 -3.07 -4.57 -4.21
CA VAL A 22 -3.54 -5.72 -4.99
C VAL A 22 -4.37 -6.67 -4.15
N GLY A 23 -4.53 -6.39 -2.86
CA GLY A 23 -5.34 -7.25 -2.00
C GLY A 23 -5.53 -6.60 -0.66
N THR A 24 -6.37 -7.22 0.15
CA THR A 24 -6.59 -6.75 1.51
C THR A 24 -6.50 -7.96 2.43
N TYR A 25 -6.27 -7.68 3.71
CA TYR A 25 -6.28 -8.73 4.71
C TYR A 25 -6.75 -8.13 6.03
N SER A 26 -7.14 -9.00 6.94
CA SER A 26 -7.62 -8.56 8.24
C SER A 26 -7.21 -9.60 9.26
N THR A 27 -6.60 -9.15 10.35
CA THR A 27 -6.25 -10.00 11.46
C THR A 27 -6.70 -9.33 12.75
N GLU A 28 -6.53 -10.06 13.84
CA GLU A 28 -6.90 -9.52 15.13
C GLU A 28 -6.11 -8.25 15.46
N LEU A 29 -4.84 -8.23 15.10
CA LEU A 29 -3.97 -7.09 15.39
C LEU A 29 -3.98 -6.06 14.27
N THR A 30 -4.36 -6.46 13.07
CA THR A 30 -4.41 -5.56 11.92
C THR A 30 -5.76 -5.72 11.25
N PRO A 31 -6.79 -5.08 11.81
CA PRO A 31 -8.15 -5.25 11.26
C PRO A 31 -8.28 -4.71 9.84
N GLU A 32 -7.43 -3.79 9.44
CA GLU A 32 -7.47 -3.26 8.09
C GLU A 32 -6.04 -3.25 7.56
N GLY A 33 -5.73 -4.19 6.67
CA GLY A 33 -4.41 -4.29 6.07
C GLY A 33 -4.50 -4.43 4.57
N TYR A 34 -3.38 -4.17 3.91
CA TYR A 34 -3.32 -4.14 2.45
C TYR A 34 -2.09 -4.88 1.97
N ALA A 35 -2.26 -5.58 0.84
CA ALA A 35 -1.16 -6.20 0.13
C ALA A 35 -0.76 -5.23 -0.98
N VAL A 36 0.50 -4.83 -1.01
CA VAL A 36 1.00 -3.83 -1.93
C VAL A 36 2.06 -4.45 -2.82
N GLU A 37 1.82 -4.44 -4.12
CA GLU A 37 2.77 -4.94 -5.09
C GLU A 37 3.72 -3.82 -5.47
N SER A 38 5.02 -4.09 -5.40
CA SER A 38 6.03 -3.08 -5.66
C SER A 38 5.87 -2.46 -7.04
N HIS A 39 6.03 -1.15 -7.10
CA HIS A 39 5.98 -0.43 -8.37
C HIS A 39 7.14 -0.83 -9.28
N THR A 40 8.28 -1.17 -8.70
CA THR A 40 9.48 -1.45 -9.49
C THR A 40 9.77 -2.93 -9.66
N GLU A 41 9.19 -3.78 -8.80
CA GLU A 41 9.49 -5.22 -8.82
C GLU A 41 8.19 -5.99 -8.96
N LYS A 42 7.74 -6.20 -10.16
CA LYS A 42 6.50 -6.92 -10.39
C LYS A 42 6.53 -8.28 -9.72
N GLY A 43 5.42 -8.64 -9.10
CA GLY A 43 5.32 -9.91 -8.40
C GLY A 43 5.82 -9.88 -6.98
N SER A 44 6.47 -8.79 -6.57
CA SER A 44 6.97 -8.66 -5.22
C SER A 44 5.92 -7.93 -4.38
N VAL A 45 5.32 -8.62 -3.42
CA VAL A 45 4.18 -8.11 -2.67
C VAL A 45 4.51 -8.15 -1.18
N GLN A 46 4.20 -7.07 -0.49
CA GLN A 46 4.32 -7.03 0.96
C GLN A 46 3.02 -6.54 1.56
N ILE A 47 2.76 -6.91 2.80
CA ILE A 47 1.54 -6.52 3.48
C ILE A 47 1.86 -5.49 4.55
N TYR A 48 0.96 -4.52 4.69
CA TYR A 48 1.11 -3.43 5.65
C TYR A 48 -0.24 -3.06 6.24
N PRO A 49 -0.29 -2.67 7.52
CA PRO A 49 -1.54 -2.15 8.07
C PRO A 49 -1.85 -0.79 7.44
N ALA A 50 -3.13 -0.43 7.46
CA ALA A 50 -3.57 0.81 6.83
C ALA A 50 -2.81 2.01 7.34
N LYS A 51 -2.51 2.06 8.64
CA LYS A 51 -1.86 3.22 9.23
C LYS A 51 -0.43 3.41 8.76
N ALA A 52 0.16 2.39 8.15
CA ALA A 52 1.54 2.47 7.66
C ALA A 52 1.62 2.99 6.23
N LEU A 53 0.48 3.27 5.62
CA LEU A 53 0.43 3.63 4.20
C LEU A 53 -0.28 4.96 4.00
N GLU A 54 0.07 5.63 2.90
CA GLU A 54 -0.62 6.82 2.45
C GLU A 54 -0.69 6.78 0.93
N LEU A 55 -1.61 7.57 0.37
CA LEU A 55 -1.71 7.61 -1.09
C LEU A 55 -0.44 8.17 -1.70
N TRP A 56 -0.02 7.57 -2.80
CA TRP A 56 1.17 7.99 -3.52
C TRP A 56 0.72 8.73 -4.75
N GLU A 57 0.95 10.04 -4.77
CA GLU A 57 0.48 10.87 -5.86
C GLU A 57 1.61 11.07 -6.85
N LEU A 58 1.54 10.31 -7.92
CA LEU A 58 2.63 10.26 -8.88
C LEU A 58 2.78 11.51 -9.69
N ASN A 59 1.69 12.19 -9.92
CA ASN A 59 1.72 13.30 -10.84
C ASN A 59 1.13 14.55 -10.26
N ASN A 60 1.17 14.64 -8.98
CA ASN A 60 0.63 15.80 -8.32
C ASN A 60 1.28 17.02 -8.93
N GLY A 61 0.51 17.98 -9.21
CA GLY A 61 1.01 19.20 -9.77
C GLY A 61 1.09 19.20 -11.28
N ILE A 62 0.73 18.12 -11.87
CA ILE A 62 0.71 18.05 -13.31
C ILE A 62 -0.60 18.57 -13.83
#